data_3fab0b6051085d15052e00b8466c5eef
#
_entry.id   3fab0b6051085d15052e00b8466c5eef
#
_cell.length_a   1.000
_cell.length_b   1.000
_cell.length_c   1.000
_cell.angle_alpha   90.00
_cell.angle_beta   90.00
_cell.angle_gamma   90.00
#
_symmetry.space_group_name_H-M   'P 1'
#
loop_
_entity.id
_entity.type
_entity.pdbx_description
1 polymer ?
#
loop_
_entity_poly.entity_id
_entity_poly.type
_entity_poly.pdbx_seq_one_letter_code
_entity_poly.pdbx_strand_id
1 'polypeptide(L)'
;KDNIAAKKLLDEITSKVINLQAESSLILDSIEKSLKKENIFFINEKEVIESHKEFLKDYFIRKISPALVTVILSNNKLHDFKDNKAFLITNIKLVDNTNIYALVEIPSDISRFVVLPKKDNKQFIMLIDDIIRYHLEIIFSFLNYSHIEAHMLKITRSAEFDIDDMDLSKSYIKKIQEYVNKRKISNPVRLVYDKSISNTTLAYLINKIKITSYDSLIPGGKYHHRSDYMNFPDLQRSDLLYPKEESLDIKDFKIESNLLDQMLSRDYLMYTPYHSFSYLVSVLRQSAIDPSVKSIKITLYRLSEKSNVISSLINAAKNGKKVLVQIELQARFDEENNIKVSQQLKASGVDLIFGV
;
A
#
# COMPACT_ATOMS: atom_id res chain seq x y z
N LYS A 1 19.88 17.76 26.19
CA LYS A 1 18.73 17.28 27.02
C LYS A 1 17.61 16.77 26.15
N ASP A 2 17.32 17.43 25.02
CA ASP A 2 16.19 17.07 24.14
C ASP A 2 16.34 15.69 23.47
N ASN A 3 17.55 15.30 23.07
CA ASN A 3 17.81 13.98 22.46
C ASN A 3 17.55 12.80 23.40
N ILE A 4 17.76 12.97 24.71
CA ILE A 4 17.49 11.90 25.70
C ILE A 4 15.99 11.70 25.89
N ALA A 5 15.21 12.79 25.93
CA ALA A 5 13.76 12.72 26.02
C ALA A 5 13.14 12.11 24.77
N ALA A 6 13.62 12.50 23.60
CA ALA A 6 13.18 11.93 22.32
C ALA A 6 13.47 10.43 22.23
N LYS A 7 14.68 10.00 22.63
CA LYS A 7 15.02 8.57 22.66
C LYS A 7 14.12 7.77 23.60
N LYS A 8 13.86 8.28 24.81
CA LYS A 8 12.95 7.63 25.76
C LYS A 8 11.54 7.47 25.19
N LEU A 9 11.03 8.52 24.55
CA LEU A 9 9.73 8.47 23.89
C LEU A 9 9.71 7.44 22.75
N LEU A 10 10.76 7.37 21.93
CA LEU A 10 10.90 6.39 20.87
C LEU A 10 10.90 4.94 21.42
N ASP A 11 11.62 4.71 22.51
CA ASP A 11 11.68 3.39 23.18
C ASP A 11 10.29 2.99 23.73
N GLU A 12 9.55 3.92 24.32
CA GLU A 12 8.17 3.69 24.78
C GLU A 12 7.23 3.36 23.63
N ILE A 13 7.29 4.11 22.52
CA ILE A 13 6.51 3.85 21.32
C ILE A 13 6.86 2.49 20.73
N THR A 14 8.15 2.19 20.60
CA THR A 14 8.61 0.91 20.05
C THR A 14 8.13 -0.27 20.88
N SER A 15 8.20 -0.17 22.21
CA SER A 15 7.69 -1.18 23.12
C SER A 15 6.18 -1.43 22.94
N LYS A 16 5.37 -0.36 22.86
CA LYS A 16 3.93 -0.48 22.59
C LYS A 16 3.66 -1.14 21.25
N VAL A 17 4.40 -0.77 20.21
CA VAL A 17 4.24 -1.36 18.85
C VAL A 17 4.57 -2.85 18.86
N ILE A 18 5.61 -3.28 19.56
CA ILE A 18 5.97 -4.70 19.70
C ILE A 18 4.84 -5.48 20.37
N ASN A 19 4.25 -4.94 21.44
CA ASN A 19 3.12 -5.57 22.14
C ASN A 19 1.89 -5.68 21.23
N LEU A 20 1.54 -4.61 20.52
CA LEU A 20 0.43 -4.62 19.55
C LEU A 20 0.65 -5.63 18.41
N GLN A 21 1.88 -5.78 17.94
CA GLN A 21 2.20 -6.78 16.91
C GLN A 21 2.05 -8.21 17.44
N ALA A 22 2.46 -8.45 18.68
CA ALA A 22 2.29 -9.75 19.32
C ALA A 22 0.81 -10.11 19.47
N GLU A 23 -0.01 -9.18 19.96
CA GLU A 23 -1.47 -9.36 20.09
C GLU A 23 -2.12 -9.59 18.72
N SER A 24 -1.79 -8.80 17.72
CA SER A 24 -2.28 -8.99 16.34
C SER A 24 -1.92 -10.36 15.77
N SER A 25 -0.74 -10.89 16.10
CA SER A 25 -0.32 -12.22 15.67
C SER A 25 -1.17 -13.31 16.31
N LEU A 26 -1.46 -13.21 17.62
CA LEU A 26 -2.34 -14.15 18.31
C LEU A 26 -3.77 -14.16 17.75
N ILE A 27 -4.29 -13.00 17.39
CA ILE A 27 -5.61 -12.87 16.73
C ILE A 27 -5.60 -13.59 15.38
N LEU A 28 -4.56 -13.38 14.55
CA LEU A 28 -4.45 -14.08 13.26
C LEU A 28 -4.34 -15.58 13.41
N ASP A 29 -3.54 -16.06 14.35
CA ASP A 29 -3.44 -17.49 14.65
C ASP A 29 -4.81 -18.09 15.04
N SER A 30 -5.61 -17.34 15.77
CA SER A 30 -6.98 -17.72 16.13
C SER A 30 -7.90 -17.78 14.91
N ILE A 31 -7.80 -16.79 14.02
CA ILE A 31 -8.57 -16.74 12.77
C ILE A 31 -8.18 -17.92 11.86
N GLU A 32 -6.89 -18.18 11.69
CA GLU A 32 -6.42 -19.33 10.89
C GLU A 32 -6.91 -20.68 11.45
N LYS A 33 -6.91 -20.83 12.78
CA LYS A 33 -7.48 -22.02 13.41
C LYS A 33 -8.99 -22.17 13.15
N SER A 34 -9.71 -21.06 13.11
CA SER A 34 -11.14 -21.06 12.79
C SER A 34 -11.38 -21.38 11.31
N LEU A 35 -10.59 -20.83 10.41
CA LEU A 35 -10.66 -21.14 8.98
C LEU A 35 -10.35 -22.61 8.69
N LYS A 36 -9.42 -23.23 9.43
CA LYS A 36 -9.15 -24.67 9.31
C LYS A 36 -10.38 -25.53 9.63
N LYS A 37 -11.24 -25.11 10.57
CA LYS A 37 -12.50 -25.81 10.88
C LYS A 37 -13.50 -25.71 9.71
N GLU A 38 -13.38 -24.67 8.90
CA GLU A 38 -14.17 -24.45 7.69
C GLU A 38 -13.53 -25.05 6.42
N ASN A 39 -12.54 -25.94 6.59
CA ASN A 39 -11.76 -26.55 5.51
C ASN A 39 -10.99 -25.55 4.64
N ILE A 40 -10.58 -24.41 5.20
CA ILE A 40 -9.74 -23.39 4.57
C ILE A 40 -8.38 -23.40 5.25
N PHE A 41 -7.32 -23.68 4.51
CA PHE A 41 -5.97 -23.88 5.03
C PHE A 41 -5.02 -22.84 4.46
N PHE A 42 -4.38 -22.07 5.32
CA PHE A 42 -3.16 -21.35 4.95
C PHE A 42 -2.00 -22.32 5.00
N ILE A 43 -1.22 -22.33 3.93
CA ILE A 43 0.02 -23.11 3.86
C ILE A 43 1.20 -22.22 3.49
N ASN A 44 2.37 -22.57 3.96
CA ASN A 44 3.62 -21.90 3.66
C ASN A 44 4.51 -22.78 2.75
N GLU A 45 5.72 -22.29 2.42
CA GLU A 45 6.66 -22.97 1.53
C GLU A 45 7.10 -24.37 1.98
N LYS A 46 6.94 -24.69 3.27
CA LYS A 46 7.31 -26.00 3.84
C LYS A 46 6.15 -27.00 3.82
N GLU A 47 4.94 -26.52 3.58
CA GLU A 47 3.69 -27.31 3.67
C GLU A 47 3.10 -27.60 2.28
N VAL A 48 3.87 -27.35 1.22
CA VAL A 48 3.44 -27.59 -0.16
C VAL A 48 3.28 -29.09 -0.41
N ILE A 49 2.07 -29.51 -0.80
CA ILE A 49 1.77 -30.91 -1.14
C ILE A 49 2.00 -31.16 -2.64
N GLU A 50 2.21 -32.42 -3.01
CA GLU A 50 2.57 -32.84 -4.37
C GLU A 50 1.61 -32.27 -5.44
N SER A 51 0.31 -32.36 -5.18
CA SER A 51 -0.73 -31.89 -6.12
C SER A 51 -0.71 -30.39 -6.39
N HIS A 52 -0.01 -29.56 -5.58
CA HIS A 52 0.09 -28.13 -5.78
C HIS A 52 1.36 -27.69 -6.51
N LYS A 53 2.37 -28.58 -6.62
CA LYS A 53 3.70 -28.20 -7.15
C LYS A 53 3.65 -27.70 -8.58
N GLU A 54 2.91 -28.39 -9.45
CA GLU A 54 2.78 -27.98 -10.85
C GLU A 54 2.09 -26.64 -10.99
N PHE A 55 0.97 -26.45 -10.29
CA PHE A 55 0.26 -25.16 -10.25
C PHE A 55 1.16 -24.02 -9.75
N LEU A 56 1.87 -24.24 -8.63
CA LEU A 56 2.74 -23.23 -8.04
C LEU A 56 3.90 -22.86 -8.98
N LYS A 57 4.49 -23.86 -9.64
CA LYS A 57 5.57 -23.64 -10.63
C LYS A 57 5.06 -22.84 -11.84
N ASP A 58 3.91 -23.19 -12.40
CA ASP A 58 3.32 -22.45 -13.52
C ASP A 58 2.94 -21.03 -13.12
N TYR A 59 2.28 -20.86 -11.97
CA TYR A 59 1.91 -19.55 -11.43
C TYR A 59 3.14 -18.67 -11.17
N PHE A 60 4.20 -19.25 -10.58
CA PHE A 60 5.46 -18.55 -10.35
C PHE A 60 6.08 -18.07 -11.65
N ILE A 61 6.26 -18.97 -12.63
CA ILE A 61 6.92 -18.63 -13.90
C ILE A 61 6.13 -17.61 -14.71
N ARG A 62 4.79 -17.74 -14.77
CA ARG A 62 3.97 -16.90 -15.64
C ARG A 62 3.51 -15.59 -15.01
N LYS A 63 3.35 -15.55 -13.69
CA LYS A 63 2.77 -14.40 -13.01
C LYS A 63 3.77 -13.68 -12.11
N ILE A 64 4.51 -14.41 -11.28
CA ILE A 64 5.38 -13.81 -10.27
C ILE A 64 6.73 -13.44 -10.86
N SER A 65 7.42 -14.38 -11.48
CA SER A 65 8.79 -14.19 -11.98
C SER A 65 8.95 -12.98 -12.91
N PRO A 66 8.02 -12.68 -13.86
CA PRO A 66 8.14 -11.50 -14.70
C PRO A 66 8.03 -10.17 -13.98
N ALA A 67 7.40 -10.16 -12.79
CA ALA A 67 7.18 -8.95 -11.98
C ALA A 67 8.21 -8.81 -10.84
N LEU A 68 9.12 -9.79 -10.66
CA LEU A 68 10.12 -9.73 -9.59
C LEU A 68 11.20 -8.70 -9.88
N VAL A 69 11.49 -7.89 -8.88
CA VAL A 69 12.67 -7.04 -8.83
C VAL A 69 13.61 -7.61 -7.78
N THR A 70 14.77 -8.10 -8.23
CA THR A 70 15.79 -8.68 -7.36
C THR A 70 17.07 -7.85 -7.44
N VAL A 71 17.55 -7.36 -6.30
CA VAL A 71 18.75 -6.52 -6.21
C VAL A 71 19.80 -7.20 -5.34
N ILE A 72 20.95 -7.52 -5.90
CA ILE A 72 22.09 -8.05 -5.14
C ILE A 72 22.73 -6.90 -4.35
N LEU A 73 22.87 -7.11 -3.03
CA LEU A 73 23.42 -6.13 -2.10
C LEU A 73 24.95 -6.21 -2.06
N SER A 74 25.64 -5.97 -3.18
CA SER A 74 27.09 -5.83 -3.18
C SER A 74 27.49 -4.39 -2.73
N ASN A 75 28.29 -3.69 -3.50
CA ASN A 75 28.69 -2.30 -3.21
C ASN A 75 27.65 -1.24 -3.57
N ASN A 76 26.51 -1.63 -4.11
CA ASN A 76 25.49 -0.71 -4.59
C ASN A 76 24.73 -0.05 -3.43
N LYS A 77 24.45 1.23 -3.59
CA LYS A 77 23.65 2.00 -2.65
C LYS A 77 22.21 1.50 -2.70
N LEU A 78 21.57 1.36 -1.53
CA LEU A 78 20.16 1.02 -1.36
C LEU A 78 19.23 2.17 -1.81
N HIS A 79 19.37 2.66 -3.05
CA HIS A 79 18.78 3.93 -3.44
C HIS A 79 17.29 3.92 -3.76
N ASP A 80 16.69 2.77 -4.12
CA ASP A 80 15.37 2.75 -4.74
C ASP A 80 14.27 1.98 -3.98
N PHE A 81 14.46 1.69 -2.69
CA PHE A 81 13.40 1.01 -1.93
C PHE A 81 12.29 1.99 -1.59
N LYS A 82 11.14 1.81 -2.23
CA LYS A 82 9.94 2.59 -1.95
C LYS A 82 9.41 2.28 -0.55
N ASP A 83 8.99 3.32 0.17
CA ASP A 83 8.24 3.15 1.41
C ASP A 83 6.99 2.28 1.18
N ASN A 84 6.59 1.58 2.22
CA ASN A 84 5.42 0.69 2.22
C ASN A 84 5.48 -0.53 1.29
N LYS A 85 6.64 -0.82 0.66
CA LYS A 85 6.86 -2.08 -0.04
C LYS A 85 7.33 -3.17 0.92
N ALA A 86 6.99 -4.39 0.60
CA ALA A 86 7.49 -5.58 1.28
C ALA A 86 8.67 -6.14 0.51
N PHE A 87 9.68 -6.60 1.24
CA PHE A 87 10.88 -7.20 0.67
C PHE A 87 11.21 -8.51 1.38
N LEU A 88 11.83 -9.41 0.65
CA LEU A 88 12.54 -10.54 1.22
C LEU A 88 14.04 -10.25 1.15
N ILE A 89 14.72 -10.20 2.29
CA ILE A 89 16.17 -10.30 2.33
C ILE A 89 16.55 -11.76 2.19
N THR A 90 17.33 -12.06 1.19
CA THR A 90 17.88 -13.42 0.98
C THR A 90 19.33 -13.47 1.41
N ASN A 91 19.69 -14.52 2.13
CA ASN A 91 21.08 -14.86 2.45
C ASN A 91 21.40 -16.14 1.71
N ILE A 92 22.36 -16.04 0.80
CA ILE A 92 22.77 -17.12 -0.10
C ILE A 92 24.21 -17.48 0.27
N LYS A 93 24.38 -18.65 0.89
CA LYS A 93 25.69 -19.17 1.25
C LYS A 93 26.25 -19.96 0.05
N LEU A 94 27.31 -19.45 -0.55
CA LEU A 94 27.99 -20.14 -1.66
C LEU A 94 28.76 -21.36 -1.17
N VAL A 95 29.18 -22.20 -2.10
CA VAL A 95 29.97 -23.43 -1.82
C VAL A 95 31.34 -23.11 -1.22
N ASP A 96 31.92 -21.94 -1.53
CA ASP A 96 33.16 -21.43 -0.96
C ASP A 96 32.99 -20.80 0.45
N ASN A 97 31.81 -20.94 1.08
CA ASN A 97 31.40 -20.35 2.35
C ASN A 97 31.26 -18.83 2.36
N THR A 98 31.35 -18.15 1.24
CA THR A 98 31.00 -16.72 1.16
C THR A 98 29.47 -16.53 1.15
N ASN A 99 29.01 -15.38 1.65
CA ASN A 99 27.59 -15.02 1.65
C ASN A 99 27.32 -13.94 0.62
N ILE A 100 26.29 -14.15 -0.18
CA ILE A 100 25.68 -13.11 -1.02
C ILE A 100 24.33 -12.75 -0.42
N TYR A 101 24.07 -11.45 -0.31
CA TYR A 101 22.79 -10.94 0.13
C TYR A 101 22.05 -10.29 -1.03
N ALA A 102 20.76 -10.60 -1.17
CA ALA A 102 19.92 -9.94 -2.15
C ALA A 102 18.59 -9.52 -1.54
N LEU A 103 17.98 -8.49 -2.10
CA LEU A 103 16.62 -8.08 -1.78
C LEU A 103 15.71 -8.43 -2.94
N VAL A 104 14.64 -9.13 -2.64
CA VAL A 104 13.56 -9.44 -3.59
C VAL A 104 12.36 -8.59 -3.19
N GLU A 105 11.98 -7.65 -4.05
CA GLU A 105 10.75 -6.87 -3.88
C GLU A 105 9.54 -7.76 -4.15
N ILE A 106 8.58 -7.74 -3.23
CA ILE A 106 7.32 -8.46 -3.43
C ILE A 106 6.42 -7.61 -4.33
N PRO A 107 5.99 -8.13 -5.49
CA PRO A 107 5.16 -7.39 -6.44
C PRO A 107 3.86 -6.93 -5.79
N SER A 108 3.51 -5.64 -5.94
CA SER A 108 2.30 -5.03 -5.39
C SER A 108 1.10 -5.09 -6.34
N ASP A 109 1.33 -5.37 -7.60
CA ASP A 109 0.32 -5.50 -8.66
C ASP A 109 -0.24 -6.92 -8.79
N ILE A 110 0.32 -7.86 -8.03
CA ILE A 110 -0.16 -9.24 -7.91
C ILE A 110 -0.83 -9.42 -6.54
N SER A 111 -1.95 -10.15 -6.51
CA SER A 111 -2.62 -10.46 -5.25
C SER A 111 -1.67 -11.15 -4.27
N ARG A 112 -1.68 -10.70 -3.01
CA ARG A 112 -0.87 -11.31 -1.95
C ARG A 112 -1.31 -12.72 -1.62
N PHE A 113 -2.59 -13.03 -1.80
CA PHE A 113 -3.18 -14.34 -1.53
C PHE A 113 -3.39 -15.07 -2.85
N VAL A 114 -2.84 -16.26 -2.94
CA VAL A 114 -3.01 -17.16 -4.07
C VAL A 114 -3.87 -18.34 -3.63
N VAL A 115 -5.02 -18.48 -4.26
CA VAL A 115 -5.95 -19.60 -4.03
C VAL A 115 -5.47 -20.78 -4.84
N LEU A 116 -5.11 -21.87 -4.16
CA LEU A 116 -4.60 -23.08 -4.77
C LEU A 116 -5.75 -24.02 -5.19
N PRO A 117 -5.50 -24.98 -6.10
CA PRO A 117 -6.49 -26.00 -6.43
C PRO A 117 -7.00 -26.75 -5.20
N LYS A 118 -8.31 -26.98 -5.15
CA LYS A 118 -8.92 -27.76 -4.08
C LYS A 118 -8.43 -29.21 -4.08
N LYS A 119 -8.24 -29.76 -2.89
CA LYS A 119 -7.95 -31.19 -2.72
C LYS A 119 -8.78 -31.73 -1.54
N ASP A 120 -9.41 -32.88 -1.71
CA ASP A 120 -10.21 -33.56 -0.67
C ASP A 120 -11.22 -32.61 0.03
N ASN A 121 -11.92 -31.82 -0.77
CA ASN A 121 -12.88 -30.78 -0.33
C ASN A 121 -12.26 -29.69 0.58
N LYS A 122 -10.94 -29.56 0.59
CA LYS A 122 -10.19 -28.53 1.31
C LYS A 122 -9.74 -27.43 0.36
N GLN A 123 -9.88 -26.18 0.78
CA GLN A 123 -9.38 -25.01 0.08
C GLN A 123 -8.03 -24.61 0.67
N PHE A 124 -7.06 -24.38 -0.18
CA PHE A 124 -5.72 -23.96 0.23
C PHE A 124 -5.42 -22.54 -0.25
N ILE A 125 -4.75 -21.78 0.58
CA ILE A 125 -4.32 -20.41 0.30
C ILE A 125 -2.84 -20.32 0.66
N MET A 126 -2.07 -19.68 -0.20
CA MET A 126 -0.65 -19.42 0.04
C MET A 126 -0.34 -17.95 -0.24
N LEU A 127 0.49 -17.33 0.58
CA LEU A 127 0.95 -15.97 0.32
C LEU A 127 2.01 -15.97 -0.78
N ILE A 128 2.00 -14.94 -1.60
CA ILE A 128 2.99 -14.75 -2.68
C ILE A 128 4.43 -14.77 -2.13
N ASP A 129 4.62 -14.30 -0.90
CA ASP A 129 5.90 -14.36 -0.17
C ASP A 129 6.44 -15.79 -0.09
N ASP A 130 5.56 -16.71 0.27
CA ASP A 130 5.93 -18.11 0.45
C ASP A 130 6.09 -18.81 -0.89
N ILE A 131 5.34 -18.40 -1.92
CA ILE A 131 5.55 -18.88 -3.28
C ILE A 131 6.93 -18.43 -3.79
N ILE A 132 7.36 -17.21 -3.48
CA ILE A 132 8.70 -16.72 -3.81
C ILE A 132 9.76 -17.52 -3.04
N ARG A 133 9.56 -17.76 -1.71
CA ARG A 133 10.47 -18.59 -0.90
C ARG A 133 10.58 -20.02 -1.44
N TYR A 134 9.46 -20.59 -1.86
CA TYR A 134 9.43 -21.94 -2.43
C TYR A 134 10.23 -22.05 -3.74
N HIS A 135 10.38 -20.95 -4.49
CA HIS A 135 11.07 -20.92 -5.79
C HIS A 135 12.39 -20.15 -5.76
N LEU A 136 13.01 -19.95 -4.59
CA LEU A 136 14.33 -19.30 -4.49
C LEU A 136 15.38 -19.99 -5.36
N GLU A 137 15.32 -21.31 -5.48
CA GLU A 137 16.22 -22.09 -6.33
C GLU A 137 16.11 -21.70 -7.81
N ILE A 138 14.92 -21.34 -8.28
CA ILE A 138 14.72 -20.87 -9.66
C ILE A 138 15.26 -19.45 -9.80
N ILE A 139 14.99 -18.57 -8.82
CA ILE A 139 15.42 -17.17 -8.86
C ILE A 139 16.95 -17.07 -8.90
N PHE A 140 17.65 -17.91 -8.13
CA PHE A 140 19.11 -17.87 -7.98
C PHE A 140 19.82 -19.08 -8.62
N SER A 141 19.19 -19.71 -9.62
CA SER A 141 19.71 -20.89 -10.31
C SER A 141 21.09 -20.69 -10.97
N PHE A 142 21.47 -19.45 -11.23
CA PHE A 142 22.77 -19.09 -11.80
C PHE A 142 23.92 -19.06 -10.77
N LEU A 143 23.60 -19.17 -9.46
CA LEU A 143 24.59 -19.20 -8.39
C LEU A 143 24.85 -20.63 -7.91
N ASN A 144 26.11 -20.93 -7.63
CA ASN A 144 26.49 -22.22 -7.02
C ASN A 144 26.51 -22.05 -5.48
N TYR A 145 25.40 -22.39 -4.83
CA TYR A 145 25.19 -22.20 -3.40
C TYR A 145 24.95 -23.51 -2.66
N SER A 146 25.28 -23.53 -1.37
CA SER A 146 25.04 -24.65 -0.45
C SER A 146 23.77 -24.47 0.39
N HIS A 147 23.37 -23.21 0.64
CA HIS A 147 22.18 -22.88 1.43
C HIS A 147 21.62 -21.52 1.03
N ILE A 148 20.29 -21.42 1.07
CA ILE A 148 19.58 -20.17 0.81
C ILE A 148 18.40 -20.02 1.77
N GLU A 149 18.24 -18.83 2.34
CA GLU A 149 17.11 -18.47 3.18
C GLU A 149 16.59 -17.08 2.82
N ALA A 150 15.33 -16.80 3.14
CA ALA A 150 14.71 -15.52 2.85
C ALA A 150 13.76 -15.08 3.98
N HIS A 151 13.98 -13.87 4.48
CA HIS A 151 13.23 -13.29 5.59
C HIS A 151 12.56 -11.99 5.17
N MET A 152 11.34 -11.77 5.66
CA MET A 152 10.60 -10.56 5.33
C MET A 152 11.15 -9.36 6.08
N LEU A 153 11.19 -8.24 5.38
CA LEU A 153 11.47 -6.94 5.98
C LEU A 153 10.61 -5.84 5.38
N LYS A 154 10.42 -4.78 6.17
CA LYS A 154 9.78 -3.54 5.76
C LYS A 154 10.59 -2.37 6.28
N ILE A 155 10.89 -1.44 5.36
CA ILE A 155 11.63 -0.22 5.67
C ILE A 155 10.66 0.95 5.62
N THR A 156 10.80 1.89 6.56
CA THR A 156 10.13 3.19 6.52
C THR A 156 11.21 4.27 6.57
N ARG A 157 11.12 5.23 5.66
CA ARG A 157 12.05 6.35 5.56
C ARG A 157 11.52 7.58 6.28
N SER A 158 12.42 8.51 6.62
CA SER A 158 12.03 9.81 7.15
C SER A 158 11.11 10.54 6.18
N ALA A 159 10.05 11.13 6.74
CA ALA A 159 9.12 11.97 6.01
C ALA A 159 9.29 13.45 6.37
N GLU A 160 10.28 13.77 7.20
CA GLU A 160 10.55 15.15 7.60
C GLU A 160 11.26 15.89 6.47
N PHE A 161 10.71 17.03 6.14
CA PHE A 161 11.30 17.94 5.20
C PHE A 161 10.84 19.37 5.51
N ASP A 162 11.77 20.27 5.71
CA ASP A 162 11.49 21.69 5.87
C ASP A 162 11.23 22.33 4.49
N ILE A 163 10.01 22.81 4.31
CA ILE A 163 9.61 23.52 3.10
C ILE A 163 10.27 24.91 3.05
N ASP A 164 10.65 25.44 4.19
CA ASP A 164 11.28 26.76 4.32
C ASP A 164 12.67 26.83 3.67
N ASP A 165 13.37 25.70 3.54
CA ASP A 165 14.66 25.59 2.86
C ASP A 165 14.54 25.52 1.32
N MET A 166 13.34 25.63 0.75
CA MET A 166 13.14 25.49 -0.68
C MET A 166 13.29 26.82 -1.44
N ASP A 167 13.92 26.70 -2.59
CA ASP A 167 14.09 27.79 -3.56
C ASP A 167 12.74 28.48 -3.87
N LEU A 168 12.61 29.74 -3.46
CA LEU A 168 11.40 30.56 -3.63
C LEU A 168 11.04 30.81 -5.10
N SER A 169 11.95 30.58 -6.03
CA SER A 169 11.74 30.77 -7.49
C SER A 169 10.91 29.66 -8.14
N LYS A 170 10.74 28.51 -7.47
CA LYS A 170 10.06 27.34 -8.03
C LYS A 170 8.57 27.33 -7.68
N SER A 171 7.75 26.83 -8.62
CA SER A 171 6.33 26.62 -8.34
C SER A 171 6.12 25.59 -7.21
N TYR A 172 5.07 25.76 -6.40
CA TYR A 172 4.73 24.90 -5.27
C TYR A 172 4.67 23.40 -5.65
N ILE A 173 4.08 23.09 -6.81
CA ILE A 173 4.04 21.70 -7.33
C ILE A 173 5.45 21.13 -7.53
N LYS A 174 6.36 21.91 -8.10
CA LYS A 174 7.75 21.46 -8.29
C LYS A 174 8.46 21.24 -6.97
N LYS A 175 8.22 22.09 -5.99
CA LYS A 175 8.76 21.92 -4.63
C LYS A 175 8.31 20.60 -4.00
N ILE A 176 7.01 20.31 -4.03
CA ILE A 176 6.48 19.04 -3.48
C ILE A 176 7.00 17.84 -4.28
N GLN A 177 7.16 17.96 -5.59
CA GLN A 177 7.71 16.89 -6.43
C GLN A 177 9.18 16.58 -6.08
N GLU A 178 9.99 17.62 -5.86
CA GLU A 178 11.36 17.48 -5.37
C GLU A 178 11.40 16.86 -3.96
N TYR A 179 10.48 17.27 -3.09
CA TYR A 179 10.30 16.69 -1.75
C TYR A 179 10.02 15.17 -1.83
N VAL A 180 9.03 14.77 -2.62
CA VAL A 180 8.69 13.35 -2.82
C VAL A 180 9.89 12.57 -3.35
N ASN A 181 10.64 13.14 -4.29
CA ASN A 181 11.84 12.49 -4.82
C ASN A 181 12.97 12.40 -3.79
N LYS A 182 13.21 13.45 -2.99
CA LYS A 182 14.20 13.42 -1.90
C LYS A 182 13.83 12.40 -0.83
N ARG A 183 12.55 12.23 -0.51
CA ARG A 183 12.07 11.22 0.42
C ARG A 183 12.42 9.80 -0.03
N LYS A 184 12.37 9.51 -1.33
CA LYS A 184 12.75 8.20 -1.89
C LYS A 184 14.20 7.82 -1.58
N ILE A 185 15.08 8.80 -1.38
CA ILE A 185 16.50 8.62 -1.08
C ILE A 185 16.89 8.98 0.36
N SER A 186 15.91 9.37 1.21
CA SER A 186 16.17 9.71 2.61
C SER A 186 16.58 8.48 3.43
N ASN A 187 17.19 8.72 4.59
CA ASN A 187 17.64 7.64 5.46
C ASN A 187 16.44 6.85 6.01
N PRO A 188 16.54 5.52 6.10
CA PRO A 188 15.60 4.71 6.84
C PRO A 188 15.58 5.12 8.33
N VAL A 189 14.38 5.23 8.90
CA VAL A 189 14.18 5.54 10.33
C VAL A 189 13.50 4.39 11.08
N ARG A 190 13.02 3.38 10.35
CA ARG A 190 12.38 2.22 10.94
C ARG A 190 12.59 0.99 10.07
N LEU A 191 12.99 -0.10 10.71
CA LEU A 191 13.08 -1.43 10.11
C LEU A 191 12.20 -2.41 10.90
N VAL A 192 11.21 -3.01 10.24
CA VAL A 192 10.49 -4.19 10.75
C VAL A 192 11.05 -5.41 10.04
N TYR A 193 11.44 -6.44 10.78
CA TYR A 193 12.09 -7.61 10.22
C TYR A 193 11.53 -8.90 10.85
N ASP A 194 11.58 -9.98 10.10
CA ASP A 194 11.25 -11.32 10.61
C ASP A 194 12.25 -11.71 11.71
N LYS A 195 11.75 -11.94 12.93
CA LYS A 195 12.59 -12.28 14.10
C LYS A 195 13.39 -13.58 13.95
N SER A 196 13.04 -14.43 12.96
CA SER A 196 13.77 -15.66 12.67
C SER A 196 15.04 -15.45 11.83
N ILE A 197 15.30 -14.20 11.37
CA ILE A 197 16.52 -13.85 10.63
C ILE A 197 17.77 -14.12 11.48
N SER A 198 18.84 -14.61 10.86
CA SER A 198 20.12 -14.81 11.55
C SER A 198 20.73 -13.48 12.00
N ASN A 199 21.41 -13.47 13.15
CA ASN A 199 22.07 -12.28 13.66
C ASN A 199 23.10 -11.71 12.67
N THR A 200 23.76 -12.56 11.89
CA THR A 200 24.73 -12.15 10.87
C THR A 200 24.06 -11.41 9.72
N THR A 201 22.93 -11.92 9.22
CA THR A 201 22.14 -11.28 8.17
C THR A 201 21.54 -9.96 8.66
N LEU A 202 21.03 -9.92 9.89
CA LEU A 202 20.48 -8.70 10.50
C LEU A 202 21.57 -7.63 10.67
N ALA A 203 22.73 -8.00 11.21
CA ALA A 203 23.86 -7.08 11.38
C ALA A 203 24.34 -6.50 10.04
N TYR A 204 24.45 -7.36 9.02
CA TYR A 204 24.77 -6.92 7.67
C TYR A 204 23.73 -5.90 7.15
N LEU A 205 22.45 -6.21 7.31
CA LEU A 205 21.36 -5.36 6.84
C LEU A 205 21.39 -3.99 7.56
N ILE A 206 21.45 -3.97 8.90
CA ILE A 206 21.51 -2.74 9.72
C ILE A 206 22.63 -1.83 9.25
N ASN A 207 23.84 -2.41 9.08
CA ASN A 207 25.00 -1.66 8.62
C ASN A 207 24.79 -1.12 7.17
N LYS A 208 24.26 -1.96 6.30
CA LYS A 208 24.02 -1.61 4.90
C LYS A 208 23.01 -0.47 4.71
N ILE A 209 21.90 -0.49 5.45
CA ILE A 209 20.85 0.54 5.40
C ILE A 209 21.11 1.72 6.35
N LYS A 210 22.21 1.67 7.14
CA LYS A 210 22.62 2.72 8.08
C LYS A 210 21.58 3.04 9.15
N ILE A 211 20.90 2.02 9.67
CA ILE A 211 20.05 2.15 10.87
C ILE A 211 20.94 2.45 12.08
N THR A 212 20.54 3.44 12.85
CA THR A 212 21.25 3.91 14.05
C THR A 212 20.50 3.57 15.34
N SER A 213 21.09 3.88 16.49
CA SER A 213 20.42 3.73 17.79
C SER A 213 19.25 4.70 18.02
N TYR A 214 19.09 5.67 17.14
CA TYR A 214 17.97 6.64 17.14
C TYR A 214 16.82 6.23 16.21
N ASP A 215 16.92 5.07 15.59
CA ASP A 215 15.92 4.53 14.69
C ASP A 215 15.18 3.35 15.32
N SER A 216 14.02 3.00 14.80
CA SER A 216 13.22 1.89 15.33
C SER A 216 13.60 0.57 14.66
N LEU A 217 14.07 -0.39 15.47
CA LEU A 217 14.24 -1.79 15.10
C LEU A 217 13.13 -2.62 15.71
N ILE A 218 12.27 -3.22 14.90
CA ILE A 218 11.08 -3.93 15.36
C ILE A 218 11.14 -5.39 14.91
N PRO A 219 11.39 -6.33 15.82
CA PRO A 219 11.25 -7.75 15.52
C PRO A 219 9.78 -8.09 15.30
N GLY A 220 9.44 -8.58 14.12
CA GLY A 220 8.10 -8.97 13.73
C GLY A 220 7.93 -10.46 13.52
N GLY A 221 6.78 -10.87 13.02
CA GLY A 221 6.52 -12.22 12.56
C GLY A 221 7.05 -12.47 11.14
N LYS A 222 6.71 -13.63 10.60
CA LYS A 222 7.04 -14.01 9.22
C LYS A 222 6.36 -13.08 8.19
N TYR A 223 5.20 -12.51 8.52
CA TYR A 223 4.42 -11.63 7.63
C TYR A 223 4.16 -10.29 8.30
N HIS A 224 4.40 -9.19 7.57
CA HIS A 224 4.33 -7.84 8.15
C HIS A 224 3.19 -6.96 7.62
N HIS A 225 2.62 -7.28 6.45
CA HIS A 225 1.61 -6.46 5.79
C HIS A 225 0.19 -6.89 6.17
N ARG A 226 -0.28 -6.47 7.36
CA ARG A 226 -1.63 -6.79 7.85
C ARG A 226 -2.75 -6.17 7.01
N SER A 227 -2.50 -5.03 6.40
CA SER A 227 -3.44 -4.38 5.48
C SER A 227 -3.80 -5.22 4.26
N ASP A 228 -2.93 -6.16 3.86
CA ASP A 228 -3.19 -7.04 2.74
C ASP A 228 -4.40 -7.96 2.98
N TYR A 229 -4.72 -8.26 4.24
CA TYR A 229 -5.90 -9.04 4.60
C TYR A 229 -7.23 -8.38 4.24
N MET A 230 -7.25 -7.07 3.97
CA MET A 230 -8.42 -6.40 3.40
C MET A 230 -8.77 -6.88 1.99
N ASN A 231 -7.79 -7.48 1.29
CA ASN A 231 -7.95 -8.08 -0.03
C ASN A 231 -7.97 -9.62 0.06
N PHE A 232 -8.47 -10.16 1.18
CA PHE A 232 -8.63 -11.59 1.33
C PHE A 232 -9.51 -12.14 0.20
N PRO A 233 -9.13 -13.25 -0.46
CA PRO A 233 -9.85 -13.73 -1.64
C PRO A 233 -11.28 -14.18 -1.30
N ASP A 234 -12.19 -13.90 -2.19
CA ASP A 234 -13.51 -14.50 -2.16
C ASP A 234 -13.39 -16.00 -2.50
N LEU A 235 -13.72 -16.83 -1.52
CA LEU A 235 -13.68 -18.28 -1.63
C LEU A 235 -15.06 -18.88 -1.98
N GLN A 236 -16.02 -18.05 -2.40
CA GLN A 236 -17.41 -18.39 -2.64
C GLN A 236 -18.10 -18.96 -1.36
N ARG A 237 -17.68 -18.47 -0.19
CA ARG A 237 -18.19 -18.81 1.14
C ARG A 237 -18.96 -17.61 1.70
N SER A 238 -20.12 -17.30 1.11
CA SER A 238 -20.97 -16.18 1.55
C SER A 238 -21.43 -16.32 3.01
N ASP A 239 -21.43 -17.55 3.53
CA ASP A 239 -21.72 -17.87 4.93
C ASP A 239 -20.64 -17.38 5.91
N LEU A 240 -19.41 -17.11 5.42
CA LEU A 240 -18.30 -16.57 6.22
C LEU A 240 -18.11 -15.05 6.04
N LEU A 241 -18.93 -14.43 5.21
CA LEU A 241 -18.86 -12.99 4.97
C LEU A 241 -19.95 -12.27 5.78
N TYR A 242 -19.64 -11.06 6.22
CA TYR A 242 -20.69 -10.17 6.69
C TYR A 242 -21.66 -9.86 5.55
N PRO A 243 -22.95 -9.74 5.82
CA PRO A 243 -23.91 -9.34 4.81
C PRO A 243 -23.47 -7.99 4.20
N LYS A 244 -23.50 -7.94 2.88
CA LYS A 244 -23.19 -6.69 2.19
C LYS A 244 -24.37 -5.75 2.37
N GLU A 245 -24.16 -4.70 3.15
CA GLU A 245 -25.13 -3.63 3.28
C GLU A 245 -25.16 -2.80 1.99
N GLU A 246 -26.34 -2.57 1.48
CA GLU A 246 -26.53 -1.63 0.38
C GLU A 246 -26.50 -0.20 0.91
N SER A 247 -25.98 0.71 0.09
CA SER A 247 -26.01 2.12 0.43
C SER A 247 -27.43 2.62 0.55
N LEU A 248 -27.73 3.40 1.58
CA LEU A 248 -29.03 3.98 1.79
C LEU A 248 -29.31 5.11 0.79
N ASP A 249 -30.54 5.21 0.38
CA ASP A 249 -31.01 6.35 -0.39
C ASP A 249 -31.32 7.54 0.50
N ILE A 250 -31.09 8.74 -0.02
CA ILE A 250 -31.50 9.97 0.65
C ILE A 250 -33.00 10.16 0.36
N LYS A 251 -33.79 10.20 1.45
CA LYS A 251 -35.25 10.35 1.36
C LYS A 251 -35.63 11.58 0.51
N ASP A 252 -36.50 11.36 -0.46
CA ASP A 252 -37.03 12.38 -1.37
C ASP A 252 -35.97 13.12 -2.21
N PHE A 253 -34.77 12.56 -2.37
CA PHE A 253 -33.72 13.07 -3.25
C PHE A 253 -33.48 12.04 -4.38
N LYS A 254 -34.13 12.24 -5.52
CA LYS A 254 -34.16 11.27 -6.62
C LYS A 254 -33.08 11.57 -7.65
N ILE A 255 -32.14 10.64 -7.84
CA ILE A 255 -31.01 10.79 -8.79
C ILE A 255 -31.51 10.88 -10.25
N GLU A 256 -32.62 10.26 -10.56
CA GLU A 256 -33.23 10.24 -11.91
C GLU A 256 -33.88 11.56 -12.30
N SER A 257 -34.02 12.48 -11.35
CA SER A 257 -34.67 13.78 -11.57
C SER A 257 -33.61 14.90 -11.54
N ASN A 258 -34.04 16.14 -11.80
CA ASN A 258 -33.18 17.31 -11.65
C ASN A 258 -32.83 17.51 -10.16
N LEU A 259 -31.61 17.19 -9.78
CA LEU A 259 -31.12 17.31 -8.41
C LEU A 259 -30.97 18.77 -7.98
N LEU A 260 -30.61 19.66 -8.91
CA LEU A 260 -30.43 21.09 -8.61
C LEU A 260 -31.76 21.73 -8.25
N ASP A 261 -32.85 21.44 -8.98
CA ASP A 261 -34.18 21.94 -8.64
C ASP A 261 -34.66 21.41 -7.29
N GLN A 262 -34.39 20.15 -7.00
CA GLN A 262 -34.68 19.59 -5.68
C GLN A 262 -33.92 20.31 -4.56
N MET A 263 -32.65 20.63 -4.77
CA MET A 263 -31.82 21.37 -3.79
C MET A 263 -32.27 22.84 -3.63
N LEU A 264 -32.89 23.43 -4.64
CA LEU A 264 -33.48 24.76 -4.52
C LEU A 264 -34.76 24.77 -3.67
N SER A 265 -35.44 23.64 -3.57
CA SER A 265 -36.68 23.51 -2.82
C SER A 265 -36.46 23.23 -1.33
N ARG A 266 -35.39 22.56 -0.96
CA ARG A 266 -35.04 22.23 0.45
C ARG A 266 -33.59 21.76 0.59
N ASP A 267 -33.09 21.78 1.83
CA ASP A 267 -31.77 21.24 2.20
C ASP A 267 -31.80 19.72 2.29
N TYR A 268 -30.70 19.09 1.88
CA TYR A 268 -30.47 17.66 2.00
C TYR A 268 -29.19 17.38 2.78
N LEU A 269 -29.28 16.49 3.76
CA LEU A 269 -28.15 16.01 4.54
C LEU A 269 -27.70 14.64 4.00
N MET A 270 -26.44 14.54 3.59
CA MET A 270 -25.84 13.30 3.18
C MET A 270 -24.82 12.81 4.21
N TYR A 271 -24.95 11.55 4.64
CA TYR A 271 -24.01 10.88 5.54
C TYR A 271 -23.33 9.73 4.80
N THR A 272 -22.18 10.02 4.22
CA THR A 272 -21.46 9.15 3.26
C THR A 272 -21.05 7.77 3.77
N PRO A 273 -20.84 7.48 5.06
CA PRO A 273 -20.68 6.11 5.50
C PRO A 273 -21.83 5.18 5.14
N TYR A 274 -23.06 5.71 5.03
CA TYR A 274 -24.26 4.92 4.75
C TYR A 274 -24.98 5.35 3.47
N HIS A 275 -25.05 6.64 3.15
CA HIS A 275 -25.65 7.11 1.91
C HIS A 275 -24.70 6.91 0.72
N SER A 276 -25.28 6.62 -0.43
CA SER A 276 -24.50 6.45 -1.67
C SER A 276 -23.76 7.73 -2.06
N PHE A 277 -22.47 7.62 -2.31
CA PHE A 277 -21.65 8.72 -2.83
C PHE A 277 -22.05 9.14 -4.25
N SER A 278 -22.86 8.32 -4.94
CA SER A 278 -23.38 8.62 -6.28
C SER A 278 -24.19 9.91 -6.34
N TYR A 279 -24.82 10.34 -5.22
CA TYR A 279 -25.54 11.61 -5.15
C TYR A 279 -24.60 12.79 -5.40
N LEU A 280 -23.45 12.85 -4.75
CA LEU A 280 -22.47 13.92 -4.98
C LEU A 280 -21.98 13.92 -6.44
N VAL A 281 -21.65 12.74 -6.96
CA VAL A 281 -21.20 12.61 -8.34
C VAL A 281 -22.28 13.07 -9.32
N SER A 282 -23.56 12.73 -9.07
CA SER A 282 -24.68 13.12 -9.91
C SER A 282 -24.94 14.62 -9.87
N VAL A 283 -24.87 15.25 -8.68
CA VAL A 283 -24.94 16.72 -8.54
C VAL A 283 -23.82 17.39 -9.35
N LEU A 284 -22.59 16.93 -9.25
CA LEU A 284 -21.48 17.49 -10.02
C LEU A 284 -21.65 17.29 -11.54
N ARG A 285 -22.18 16.15 -11.95
CA ARG A 285 -22.45 15.87 -13.38
C ARG A 285 -23.55 16.76 -13.93
N GLN A 286 -24.64 16.92 -13.19
CA GLN A 286 -25.72 17.85 -13.59
C GLN A 286 -25.21 19.31 -13.59
N SER A 287 -24.47 19.71 -12.56
CA SER A 287 -23.86 21.05 -12.49
C SER A 287 -22.90 21.31 -13.66
N ALA A 288 -22.24 20.30 -14.17
CA ALA A 288 -21.33 20.46 -15.31
C ALA A 288 -22.04 20.85 -16.61
N ILE A 289 -23.29 20.44 -16.80
CA ILE A 289 -24.05 20.67 -18.04
C ILE A 289 -25.17 21.70 -17.89
N ASP A 290 -25.68 21.93 -16.70
CA ASP A 290 -26.80 22.87 -16.46
C ASP A 290 -26.38 24.31 -16.79
N PRO A 291 -27.09 25.03 -17.69
CA PRO A 291 -26.75 26.39 -18.08
C PRO A 291 -26.86 27.42 -16.93
N SER A 292 -27.68 27.14 -15.90
CA SER A 292 -27.87 28.01 -14.75
C SER A 292 -26.65 28.04 -13.82
N VAL A 293 -25.88 26.94 -13.79
CA VAL A 293 -24.66 26.84 -12.99
C VAL A 293 -23.51 27.61 -13.65
N LYS A 294 -22.95 28.58 -12.96
CA LYS A 294 -21.88 29.44 -13.46
C LYS A 294 -20.49 28.98 -12.96
N SER A 295 -20.44 28.47 -11.73
CA SER A 295 -19.16 28.05 -11.13
C SER A 295 -19.33 26.87 -10.18
N ILE A 296 -18.24 26.09 -10.04
CA ILE A 296 -18.10 25.01 -9.05
C ILE A 296 -16.85 25.29 -8.21
N LYS A 297 -16.98 25.21 -6.90
CA LYS A 297 -15.86 25.34 -5.95
C LYS A 297 -15.83 24.11 -5.07
N ILE A 298 -14.67 23.47 -4.92
CA ILE A 298 -14.53 22.25 -4.15
C ILE A 298 -13.15 22.16 -3.51
N THR A 299 -13.10 21.58 -2.30
CA THR A 299 -11.84 21.22 -1.62
C THR A 299 -11.63 19.72 -1.70
N LEU A 300 -10.43 19.30 -2.08
CA LEU A 300 -10.03 17.91 -2.25
C LEU A 300 -8.79 17.61 -1.41
N TYR A 301 -8.83 16.50 -0.65
CA TYR A 301 -7.74 16.09 0.21
C TYR A 301 -7.14 14.74 -0.23
N ARG A 302 -7.95 13.68 -0.30
CA ARG A 302 -7.58 12.35 -0.78
C ARG A 302 -8.53 11.90 -1.88
N LEU A 303 -7.97 11.34 -2.94
CA LEU A 303 -8.71 10.95 -4.12
C LEU A 303 -8.32 9.53 -4.54
N SER A 304 -9.30 8.78 -5.04
CA SER A 304 -9.01 7.53 -5.75
C SER A 304 -8.30 7.82 -7.07
N GLU A 305 -7.47 6.90 -7.55
CA GLU A 305 -6.77 7.04 -8.84
C GLU A 305 -7.73 7.28 -10.02
N LYS A 306 -8.92 6.67 -9.97
CA LYS A 306 -9.99 6.84 -10.96
C LYS A 306 -11.19 7.51 -10.31
N SER A 307 -11.09 8.82 -10.08
CA SER A 307 -12.13 9.59 -9.40
C SER A 307 -13.19 10.12 -10.36
N ASN A 308 -14.44 9.74 -10.14
CA ASN A 308 -15.59 10.30 -10.86
C ASN A 308 -15.81 11.80 -10.55
N VAL A 309 -15.36 12.26 -9.38
CA VAL A 309 -15.37 13.69 -9.02
C VAL A 309 -14.46 14.47 -9.96
N ILE A 310 -13.22 14.01 -10.17
CA ILE A 310 -12.27 14.66 -11.09
C ILE A 310 -12.82 14.69 -12.51
N SER A 311 -13.38 13.58 -12.98
CA SER A 311 -13.99 13.51 -14.32
C SER A 311 -15.14 14.52 -14.48
N SER A 312 -15.96 14.71 -13.43
CA SER A 312 -17.08 15.66 -13.45
C SER A 312 -16.59 17.12 -13.45
N LEU A 313 -15.53 17.43 -12.69
CA LEU A 313 -14.94 18.78 -12.67
C LEU A 313 -14.29 19.14 -14.02
N ILE A 314 -13.60 18.20 -14.65
CA ILE A 314 -13.03 18.37 -15.99
C ILE A 314 -14.15 18.59 -17.01
N ASN A 315 -15.24 17.82 -16.91
CA ASN A 315 -16.39 18.01 -17.77
C ASN A 315 -17.02 19.39 -17.60
N ALA A 316 -17.15 19.88 -16.36
CA ALA A 316 -17.64 21.23 -16.07
C ALA A 316 -16.75 22.32 -16.71
N ALA A 317 -15.44 22.23 -16.56
CA ALA A 317 -14.51 23.16 -17.19
C ALA A 317 -14.61 23.15 -18.71
N LYS A 318 -14.72 21.97 -19.34
CA LYS A 318 -14.92 21.83 -20.80
C LYS A 318 -16.25 22.43 -21.27
N ASN A 319 -17.27 22.46 -20.43
CA ASN A 319 -18.55 23.12 -20.69
C ASN A 319 -18.54 24.64 -20.36
N GLY A 320 -17.35 25.22 -20.13
CA GLY A 320 -17.18 26.65 -19.90
C GLY A 320 -17.56 27.13 -18.50
N LYS A 321 -17.74 26.20 -17.52
CA LYS A 321 -17.99 26.60 -16.14
C LYS A 321 -16.68 27.08 -15.48
N LYS A 322 -16.77 28.05 -14.60
CA LYS A 322 -15.65 28.46 -13.76
C LYS A 322 -15.47 27.40 -12.63
N VAL A 323 -14.40 26.61 -12.72
CA VAL A 323 -14.13 25.55 -11.74
C VAL A 323 -12.92 25.93 -10.91
N LEU A 324 -13.10 26.02 -9.58
CA LEU A 324 -12.03 26.29 -8.62
C LEU A 324 -11.87 25.09 -7.69
N VAL A 325 -10.68 24.51 -7.66
CA VAL A 325 -10.35 23.37 -6.81
C VAL A 325 -9.24 23.77 -5.85
N GLN A 326 -9.52 23.66 -4.55
CA GLN A 326 -8.49 23.68 -3.51
C GLN A 326 -8.02 22.26 -3.26
N ILE A 327 -6.72 21.99 -3.38
CA ILE A 327 -6.16 20.66 -3.22
C ILE A 327 -4.96 20.65 -2.28
N GLU A 328 -4.96 19.70 -1.32
CA GLU A 328 -3.82 19.46 -0.43
C GLU A 328 -2.82 18.52 -1.11
N LEU A 329 -1.63 19.03 -1.42
CA LEU A 329 -0.56 18.25 -2.05
C LEU A 329 0.26 17.42 -1.04
N GLN A 330 0.21 17.76 0.25
CA GLN A 330 0.98 17.08 1.30
C GLN A 330 0.20 15.96 2.01
N ALA A 331 -0.89 15.47 1.39
CA ALA A 331 -1.59 14.31 1.91
C ALA A 331 -0.66 13.10 1.89
N ARG A 332 -0.09 12.73 3.05
CA ARG A 332 0.96 11.70 3.17
C ARG A 332 0.54 10.39 2.48
N PHE A 333 1.43 9.88 1.61
CA PHE A 333 1.28 8.72 0.72
C PHE A 333 0.41 8.96 -0.53
N ASP A 334 -0.30 10.09 -0.63
CA ASP A 334 -1.10 10.44 -1.81
C ASP A 334 -0.50 11.62 -2.59
N GLU A 335 0.70 12.10 -2.21
CA GLU A 335 1.36 13.26 -2.80
C GLU A 335 1.52 13.11 -4.33
N GLU A 336 2.01 11.95 -4.78
CA GLU A 336 2.21 11.68 -6.22
C GLU A 336 0.87 11.68 -6.97
N ASN A 337 -0.17 11.07 -6.40
CA ASN A 337 -1.50 11.06 -6.98
C ASN A 337 -2.09 12.47 -7.04
N ASN A 338 -1.98 13.25 -5.96
CA ASN A 338 -2.51 14.60 -5.90
C ASN A 338 -1.77 15.56 -6.85
N ILE A 339 -0.46 15.40 -7.04
CA ILE A 339 0.32 16.13 -8.06
C ILE A 339 -0.20 15.77 -9.46
N LYS A 340 -0.37 14.51 -9.77
CA LYS A 340 -0.85 14.01 -11.07
C LYS A 340 -2.25 14.54 -11.38
N VAL A 341 -3.16 14.47 -10.41
CA VAL A 341 -4.52 15.00 -10.51
C VAL A 341 -4.49 16.52 -10.71
N SER A 342 -3.65 17.26 -9.97
CA SER A 342 -3.49 18.71 -10.13
C SER A 342 -3.06 19.08 -11.54
N GLN A 343 -2.10 18.35 -12.12
CA GLN A 343 -1.66 18.57 -13.49
C GLN A 343 -2.78 18.32 -14.50
N GLN A 344 -3.55 17.26 -14.31
CA GLN A 344 -4.69 16.91 -15.15
C GLN A 344 -5.80 17.96 -15.10
N LEU A 345 -6.15 18.44 -13.91
CA LEU A 345 -7.14 19.50 -13.71
C LEU A 345 -6.67 20.81 -14.37
N LYS A 346 -5.42 21.21 -14.14
CA LYS A 346 -4.84 22.42 -14.73
C LYS A 346 -4.82 22.38 -16.25
N ALA A 347 -4.44 21.23 -16.83
CA ALA A 347 -4.45 21.02 -18.27
C ALA A 347 -5.86 21.11 -18.88
N SER A 348 -6.89 20.90 -18.06
CA SER A 348 -8.31 20.99 -18.46
C SER A 348 -8.94 22.36 -18.20
N GLY A 349 -8.18 23.37 -17.80
CA GLY A 349 -8.66 24.74 -17.58
C GLY A 349 -9.30 24.96 -16.21
N VAL A 350 -9.02 24.11 -15.22
CA VAL A 350 -9.49 24.27 -13.85
C VAL A 350 -8.53 25.18 -13.07
N ASP A 351 -9.06 26.16 -12.34
CA ASP A 351 -8.30 26.99 -11.41
C ASP A 351 -7.94 26.20 -10.16
N LEU A 352 -6.66 26.27 -9.73
CA LEU A 352 -6.17 25.53 -8.57
C LEU A 352 -5.65 26.45 -7.47
N ILE A 353 -6.02 26.12 -6.23
CA ILE A 353 -5.42 26.66 -5.01
C ILE A 353 -4.77 25.47 -4.27
N PHE A 354 -3.56 25.67 -3.74
CA PHE A 354 -2.80 24.66 -3.00
C PHE A 354 -2.75 25.01 -1.50
N GLY A 355 -2.82 23.96 -0.69
CA GLY A 355 -2.87 24.04 0.76
C GLY A 355 -4.30 24.15 1.30
N VAL A 356 -4.48 23.72 2.56
CA VAL A 356 -5.75 23.76 3.28
C VAL A 356 -5.65 24.72 4.46
#